data_a7b0c168a228077bc297a2fcbbe443ba
#
_entry.id   a7b0c168a228077bc297a2fcbbe443ba
#
_cell.length_a   1.000
_cell.length_b   1.000
_cell.length_c   1.000
_cell.angle_alpha   90.00
_cell.angle_beta   90.00
_cell.angle_gamma   90.00
#
_symmetry.space_group_name_H-M   'P 1'
#
loop_
_entity.id
_entity.type
_entity.pdbx_description
1 polymer ?
#
loop_
_entity_poly.entity_id
_entity_poly.type
_entity_poly.pdbx_seq_one_letter_code
_entity_poly.pdbx_strand_id
1 'polypeptide(L)'
;MTSTAEEKAFLSVAVAAIPRVAEIILEFSPDDRAGALETAERRFLPTALDYGCTEIAARSRVSVIMRRLRSHLEIPAMLVRCAK
;
A
#
# COMPACT_ATOMS: atom_id res chain seq x y z
N MET A 1 -12.17 19.65 -7.47
CA MET A 1 -10.72 19.59 -7.64
C MET A 1 -10.07 19.15 -6.34
N THR A 2 -9.22 18.15 -6.39
CA THR A 2 -8.59 17.63 -5.19
C THR A 2 -7.54 18.62 -4.68
N SER A 3 -7.58 18.87 -3.38
CA SER A 3 -6.61 19.73 -2.75
C SER A 3 -5.30 18.96 -2.54
N THR A 4 -4.17 19.65 -2.77
CA THR A 4 -2.86 19.04 -2.53
C THR A 4 -2.70 18.66 -1.06
N ALA A 5 -3.30 19.44 -0.16
CA ALA A 5 -3.25 19.17 1.28
C ALA A 5 -3.95 17.86 1.61
N GLU A 6 -5.07 17.58 0.95
CA GLU A 6 -5.83 16.35 1.16
C GLU A 6 -5.04 15.14 0.69
N GLU A 7 -4.40 15.24 -0.47
CA GLU A 7 -3.56 14.16 -0.97
C GLU A 7 -2.38 13.92 -0.05
N LYS A 8 -1.75 14.96 0.44
CA LYS A 8 -0.63 14.83 1.37
C LYS A 8 -1.06 14.21 2.68
N ALA A 9 -2.24 14.59 3.18
CA ALA A 9 -2.76 14.04 4.42
C ALA A 9 -2.97 12.53 4.27
N PHE A 10 -3.59 12.11 3.17
CA PHE A 10 -3.80 10.69 2.91
C PHE A 10 -2.47 9.95 2.81
N LEU A 11 -1.53 10.48 2.03
CA LEU A 11 -0.22 9.84 1.85
C LEU A 11 0.53 9.72 3.18
N SER A 12 0.49 10.76 4.00
CA SER A 12 1.17 10.75 5.28
C SER A 12 0.65 9.65 6.19
N VAL A 13 -0.67 9.53 6.28
CA VAL A 13 -1.30 8.49 7.10
C VAL A 13 -1.01 7.11 6.53
N ALA A 14 -1.13 6.94 5.22
CA ALA A 14 -0.93 5.65 4.57
C ALA A 14 0.52 5.20 4.67
N VAL A 15 1.47 6.09 4.42
CA VAL A 15 2.89 5.75 4.51
C VAL A 15 3.26 5.37 5.94
N ALA A 16 2.71 6.08 6.92
CA ALA A 16 2.95 5.76 8.33
C ALA A 16 2.39 4.37 8.69
N ALA A 17 1.34 3.93 8.02
CA ALA A 17 0.73 2.64 8.28
C ALA A 17 1.43 1.47 7.58
N ILE A 18 2.26 1.75 6.57
CA ILE A 18 2.90 0.70 5.77
C ILE A 18 3.64 -0.34 6.61
N PRO A 19 4.51 0.04 7.58
CA PRO A 19 5.22 -0.98 8.36
C PRO A 19 4.27 -1.90 9.12
N ARG A 20 3.21 -1.34 9.67
CA ARG A 20 2.24 -2.14 10.43
C ARG A 20 1.44 -3.07 9.52
N VAL A 21 1.02 -2.56 8.37
CA VAL A 21 0.30 -3.38 7.39
C VAL A 21 1.20 -4.50 6.90
N ALA A 22 2.48 -4.19 6.65
CA ALA A 22 3.44 -5.21 6.23
C ALA A 22 3.59 -6.30 7.29
N GLU A 23 3.67 -5.93 8.56
CA GLU A 23 3.74 -6.91 9.65
C GLU A 23 2.54 -7.83 9.65
N ILE A 24 1.35 -7.27 9.49
CA ILE A 24 0.12 -8.06 9.45
C ILE A 24 0.13 -9.03 8.28
N ILE A 25 0.55 -8.55 7.11
CA ILE A 25 0.58 -9.40 5.92
C ILE A 25 1.62 -10.51 6.07
N LEU A 26 2.74 -10.22 6.71
CA LEU A 26 3.78 -11.23 6.93
C LEU A 26 3.34 -12.35 7.87
N GLU A 27 2.29 -12.12 8.66
CA GLU A 27 1.72 -13.17 9.48
C GLU A 27 0.93 -14.20 8.67
N PHE A 28 0.56 -13.86 7.45
CA PHE A 28 -0.11 -14.79 6.56
C PHE A 28 0.91 -15.74 5.95
N SER A 29 0.45 -16.93 5.53
CA SER A 29 1.31 -17.83 4.78
C SER A 29 1.70 -17.17 3.46
N PRO A 30 2.85 -17.55 2.86
CA PRO A 30 3.26 -16.96 1.59
C PRO A 30 2.19 -17.05 0.50
N ASP A 31 1.41 -18.13 0.48
CA ASP A 31 0.37 -18.32 -0.52
C ASP A 31 -0.79 -17.34 -0.34
N ASP A 32 -1.02 -16.89 0.89
CA ASP A 32 -2.14 -16.01 1.21
C ASP A 32 -1.76 -14.54 1.13
N ARG A 33 -0.47 -14.24 1.03
CA ARG A 33 0.00 -12.86 1.03
C ARG A 33 -0.50 -12.06 -0.15
N ALA A 34 -0.63 -12.68 -1.32
CA ALA A 34 -1.13 -11.99 -2.50
C ALA A 34 -2.56 -11.52 -2.28
N GLY A 35 -3.41 -12.38 -1.70
CA GLY A 35 -4.78 -12.00 -1.36
C GLY A 35 -4.84 -10.92 -0.30
N ALA A 36 -3.95 -10.98 0.67
CA ALA A 36 -3.88 -9.96 1.72
C ALA A 36 -3.48 -8.61 1.13
N LEU A 37 -2.56 -8.59 0.17
CA LEU A 37 -2.16 -7.37 -0.54
C LEU A 37 -3.34 -6.77 -1.32
N GLU A 38 -4.09 -7.61 -2.02
CA GLU A 38 -5.28 -7.15 -2.73
C GLU A 38 -6.29 -6.54 -1.78
N THR A 39 -6.50 -7.16 -0.63
CA THR A 39 -7.43 -6.65 0.37
C THR A 39 -6.96 -5.29 0.88
N ALA A 40 -5.66 -5.13 1.11
CA ALA A 40 -5.11 -3.85 1.55
C ALA A 40 -5.35 -2.77 0.49
N GLU A 41 -5.11 -3.10 -0.78
CA GLU A 41 -5.33 -2.15 -1.87
C GLU A 41 -6.78 -1.70 -1.93
N ARG A 42 -7.72 -2.63 -1.79
CA ARG A 42 -9.14 -2.32 -1.81
C ARG A 42 -9.55 -1.43 -0.66
N ARG A 43 -8.86 -1.52 0.46
CA ARG A 43 -9.15 -0.67 1.62
C ARG A 43 -8.56 0.72 1.48
N PHE A 44 -7.41 0.84 0.86
CA PHE A 44 -6.77 2.13 0.68
C PHE A 44 -7.57 3.04 -0.24
N LEU A 45 -8.16 2.48 -1.30
CA LEU A 45 -8.87 3.28 -2.29
C LEU A 45 -10.04 4.06 -1.69
N PRO A 46 -10.99 3.41 -0.98
CA PRO A 46 -12.07 4.16 -0.33
C PRO A 46 -11.56 5.18 0.68
N THR A 47 -10.49 4.85 1.38
CA THR A 47 -9.90 5.77 2.36
C THR A 47 -9.39 7.03 1.68
N ALA A 48 -8.72 6.87 0.53
CA ALA A 48 -8.25 8.02 -0.23
C ALA A 48 -9.41 8.91 -0.68
N LEU A 49 -10.50 8.29 -1.14
CA LEU A 49 -11.69 9.03 -1.55
C LEU A 49 -12.32 9.77 -0.37
N ASP A 50 -12.32 9.15 0.81
CA ASP A 50 -12.83 9.77 2.03
C ASP A 50 -12.00 11.00 2.42
N TYR A 51 -10.73 11.02 2.08
CA TYR A 51 -9.87 12.17 2.33
C TYR A 51 -10.10 13.31 1.32
N GLY A 52 -10.96 13.08 0.32
CA GLY A 52 -11.28 14.10 -0.67
C GLY A 52 -10.50 13.97 -1.97
N CYS A 53 -9.73 12.92 -2.15
CA CYS A 53 -9.02 12.70 -3.41
C CYS A 53 -9.99 12.38 -4.53
N THR A 54 -9.68 12.84 -5.74
CA THR A 54 -10.44 12.39 -6.92
C THR A 54 -10.11 10.92 -7.17
N GLU A 55 -10.95 10.24 -7.93
CA GLU A 55 -10.73 8.82 -8.23
C GLU A 55 -9.36 8.61 -8.91
N ILE A 56 -9.02 9.47 -9.86
CA ILE A 56 -7.74 9.35 -10.57
C ILE A 56 -6.57 9.54 -9.61
N ALA A 57 -6.64 10.58 -8.77
CA ALA A 57 -5.59 10.84 -7.79
C ALA A 57 -5.51 9.71 -6.76
N ALA A 58 -6.66 9.22 -6.31
CA ALA A 58 -6.70 8.13 -5.34
C ALA A 58 -6.02 6.88 -5.88
N ARG A 59 -6.33 6.49 -7.11
CA ARG A 59 -5.71 5.33 -7.75
C ARG A 59 -4.21 5.49 -7.88
N SER A 60 -3.77 6.69 -8.29
CA SER A 60 -2.35 6.98 -8.43
C SER A 60 -1.62 6.86 -7.09
N ARG A 61 -2.19 7.43 -6.04
CA ARG A 61 -1.57 7.41 -4.71
C ARG A 61 -1.57 6.01 -4.11
N VAL A 62 -2.67 5.28 -4.27
CA VAL A 62 -2.75 3.90 -3.81
C VAL A 62 -1.71 3.04 -4.51
N SER A 63 -1.49 3.26 -5.80
CA SER A 63 -0.46 2.53 -6.54
C SER A 63 0.92 2.76 -5.94
N VAL A 64 1.26 3.99 -5.57
CA VAL A 64 2.53 4.31 -4.92
C VAL A 64 2.63 3.62 -3.57
N ILE A 65 1.56 3.66 -2.78
CA ILE A 65 1.52 3.01 -1.47
C ILE A 65 1.73 1.51 -1.61
N MET A 66 1.05 0.88 -2.54
CA MET A 66 1.18 -0.56 -2.75
C MET A 66 2.60 -0.93 -3.20
N ARG A 67 3.22 -0.09 -4.02
CA ARG A 67 4.61 -0.33 -4.42
C ARG A 67 5.54 -0.32 -3.22
N ARG A 68 5.37 0.65 -2.31
CA ARG A 68 6.17 0.72 -1.10
C ARG A 68 5.90 -0.46 -0.17
N LEU A 69 4.63 -0.83 -0.05
CA LEU A 69 4.25 -1.97 0.77
C LEU A 69 4.89 -3.26 0.25
N ARG A 70 4.84 -3.47 -1.06
CA ARG A 70 5.47 -4.63 -1.67
C ARG A 70 6.98 -4.63 -1.44
N SER A 71 7.60 -3.46 -1.49
CA SER A 71 9.02 -3.34 -1.23
C SER A 71 9.38 -3.85 0.16
N HIS A 72 8.56 -3.53 1.16
CA HIS A 72 8.77 -4.05 2.51
C HIS A 72 8.65 -5.57 2.58
N LEU A 73 7.74 -6.14 1.79
CA LEU A 73 7.49 -7.58 1.82
C LEU A 73 8.45 -8.36 0.94
N GLU A 74 8.96 -7.73 -0.11
CA GLU A 74 9.80 -8.39 -1.10
C GLU A 74 11.29 -8.37 -0.80
N ILE A 75 11.72 -7.65 0.22
CA ILE A 75 13.13 -7.59 0.54
C ILE A 75 13.75 -8.99 0.64
N PRO A 76 13.18 -9.93 1.41
CA PRO A 76 13.72 -11.29 1.43
C PRO A 76 13.58 -12.00 0.10
N ALA A 77 12.49 -11.77 -0.61
CA ALA A 77 12.28 -12.38 -1.93
C ALA A 77 13.27 -11.88 -2.95
N MET A 78 13.64 -10.60 -2.86
CA MET A 78 14.66 -10.03 -3.75
C MET A 78 16.00 -10.68 -3.52
N LEU A 79 16.36 -10.94 -2.28
CA LEU A 79 17.60 -11.61 -1.95
C LEU A 79 17.61 -13.02 -2.53
N VAL A 80 16.51 -13.71 -2.45
CA VAL A 80 16.38 -15.06 -3.02
C VAL A 80 16.55 -15.02 -4.54
N ARG A 81 15.92 -14.04 -5.18
CA ARG A 81 16.05 -13.91 -6.63
C ARG A 81 17.48 -13.59 -7.06
N CYS A 82 18.14 -12.76 -6.29
CA CYS A 82 19.53 -12.43 -6.60
C CYS A 82 20.43 -13.64 -6.47
N ALA A 83 20.07 -14.58 -5.62
CA ALA A 83 20.83 -15.80 -5.43
C ALA A 83 20.70 -16.77 -6.61
N LYS A 84 19.71 -16.55 -7.44
CA LYS A 84 19.56 -17.37 -8.64
C LYS A 84 20.51 -16.92 -9.73
#